data_5680a297b19b157bb32f5a69895573d7
#
_entry.id   5680a297b19b157bb32f5a69895573d7
#
_cell.length_a   1.000
_cell.length_b   1.000
_cell.length_c   1.000
_cell.angle_alpha   90.00
_cell.angle_beta   90.00
_cell.angle_gamma   90.00
#
_symmetry.space_group_name_H-M   'P 1'
#
loop_
_entity.id
_entity.type
_entity.pdbx_description
1 polymer ?
#
loop_
_entity_poly.entity_id
_entity_poly.type
_entity_poly.pdbx_seq_one_letter_code
_entity_poly.pdbx_strand_id
1 'polypeptide(L)'
;CFPDCDMLPVGHISIRGCEHGVFERNTLLTRPEQRTMLTLWSIFRSPLMLGCELTDLDEWTLGLITNPEVLALLKDSRNAREILNVCDTIAWQAEDEQGNTYLAVFNLGNLPAKREITLDKLGLSGEYTVHDLWGDQPDAVVSSGIVCSIDTHGAVLFKLTTKS
;
A
#
# COMPACT_ATOMS: atom_id res chain seq x y z
N CYS A 1 -19.12 -3.67 -6.65
CA CYS A 1 -18.17 -4.54 -7.34
C CYS A 1 -16.76 -4.09 -6.96
N PHE A 2 -15.90 -5.00 -6.57
CA PHE A 2 -14.49 -4.72 -6.29
C PHE A 2 -13.68 -5.01 -7.55
N PRO A 3 -12.65 -4.19 -7.87
CA PRO A 3 -11.75 -4.50 -8.97
C PRO A 3 -10.99 -5.79 -8.64
N ASP A 4 -10.85 -6.68 -9.59
CA ASP A 4 -10.01 -7.86 -9.51
C ASP A 4 -8.76 -7.60 -10.36
N CYS A 5 -7.61 -7.48 -9.71
CA CYS A 5 -6.35 -7.17 -10.36
C CYS A 5 -5.46 -8.40 -10.55
N ASP A 6 -6.07 -9.60 -10.47
CA ASP A 6 -5.38 -10.86 -10.67
C ASP A 6 -4.34 -11.17 -9.58
N MET A 7 -3.34 -11.98 -9.87
CA MET A 7 -2.39 -12.51 -8.90
C MET A 7 -1.25 -11.54 -8.59
N LEU A 8 -0.78 -11.62 -7.34
CA LEU A 8 0.40 -10.92 -6.85
C LEU A 8 1.66 -11.76 -7.10
N PRO A 9 2.54 -11.40 -8.06
CA PRO A 9 3.76 -12.12 -8.36
C PRO A 9 4.90 -11.73 -7.40
N VAL A 10 4.75 -12.02 -6.12
CA VAL A 10 5.74 -11.76 -5.06
C VAL A 10 6.53 -13.02 -4.73
N GLY A 11 7.74 -12.89 -4.18
CA GLY A 11 8.56 -14.03 -3.77
C GLY A 11 8.96 -14.95 -4.94
N HIS A 12 8.91 -16.26 -4.71
CA HIS A 12 9.25 -17.31 -5.68
C HIS A 12 8.05 -17.64 -6.56
N ILE A 13 8.18 -17.52 -7.87
CA ILE A 13 7.10 -17.58 -8.86
C ILE A 13 7.42 -18.57 -10.00
N SER A 14 6.38 -18.94 -10.75
CA SER A 14 6.49 -19.74 -11.98
C SER A 14 7.04 -21.16 -11.78
N ILE A 15 6.74 -21.84 -10.67
CA ILE A 15 7.23 -23.19 -10.34
C ILE A 15 6.85 -24.21 -11.42
N ARG A 16 5.65 -24.09 -12.02
CA ARG A 16 5.22 -24.89 -13.17
C ARG A 16 5.37 -24.16 -14.50
N GLY A 17 6.16 -23.10 -14.52
CA GLY A 17 6.29 -22.26 -15.70
C GLY A 17 6.86 -22.96 -16.91
N CYS A 18 7.68 -24.00 -16.72
CA CYS A 18 8.25 -24.79 -17.80
C CYS A 18 7.19 -25.46 -18.69
N GLU A 19 6.01 -25.77 -18.16
CA GLU A 19 4.87 -26.32 -18.92
C GLU A 19 4.30 -25.30 -19.91
N HIS A 20 4.60 -24.00 -19.69
CA HIS A 20 4.12 -22.88 -20.49
C HIS A 20 5.26 -22.05 -21.11
N GLY A 21 6.48 -22.56 -21.11
CA GLY A 21 7.64 -21.87 -21.66
C GLY A 21 8.17 -20.71 -20.81
N VAL A 22 7.81 -20.67 -19.54
CA VAL A 22 8.30 -19.70 -18.55
C VAL A 22 9.23 -20.39 -17.56
N PHE A 23 10.28 -19.71 -17.11
CA PHE A 23 11.22 -20.29 -16.16
C PHE A 23 10.84 -19.91 -14.71
N GLU A 24 11.01 -20.89 -13.83
CA GLU A 24 10.97 -20.72 -12.38
C GLU A 24 12.00 -19.68 -11.94
N ARG A 25 11.59 -18.72 -11.10
CA ARG A 25 12.43 -17.60 -10.65
C ARG A 25 11.85 -16.89 -9.43
N ASN A 26 12.67 -16.09 -8.79
CA ASN A 26 12.15 -15.05 -7.91
C ASN A 26 11.50 -13.91 -8.71
N THR A 27 10.57 -13.21 -8.08
CA THR A 27 9.98 -12.00 -8.66
C THR A 27 11.08 -11.02 -9.11
N LEU A 28 10.84 -10.33 -10.23
CA LEU A 28 11.73 -9.28 -10.71
C LEU A 28 11.35 -7.90 -10.13
N LEU A 29 10.22 -7.81 -9.42
CA LEU A 29 9.81 -6.60 -8.74
C LEU A 29 10.74 -6.33 -7.54
N THR A 30 11.22 -5.11 -7.43
CA THR A 30 11.94 -4.63 -6.25
C THR A 30 11.02 -4.66 -5.02
N ARG A 31 11.58 -4.59 -3.81
CA ARG A 31 10.78 -4.52 -2.59
C ARG A 31 9.83 -3.32 -2.55
N PRO A 32 10.23 -2.09 -2.94
CA PRO A 32 9.30 -0.98 -3.08
C PRO A 32 8.15 -1.26 -4.05
N GLU A 33 8.42 -1.85 -5.21
CA GLU A 33 7.38 -2.19 -6.20
C GLU A 33 6.41 -3.25 -5.70
N GLN A 34 6.89 -4.28 -5.00
CA GLN A 34 6.02 -5.29 -4.38
C GLN A 34 5.11 -4.66 -3.30
N ARG A 35 5.67 -3.74 -2.48
CA ARG A 35 4.91 -2.97 -1.48
C ARG A 35 3.88 -2.07 -2.15
N THR A 36 4.26 -1.39 -3.23
CA THR A 36 3.36 -0.54 -4.03
C THR A 36 2.15 -1.32 -4.53
N MET A 37 2.39 -2.49 -5.09
CA MET A 37 1.33 -3.35 -5.60
C MET A 37 0.39 -3.81 -4.49
N LEU A 38 0.92 -4.30 -3.36
CA LEU A 38 0.09 -4.73 -2.24
C LEU A 38 -0.68 -3.57 -1.59
N THR A 39 -0.05 -2.39 -1.48
CA THR A 39 -0.70 -1.16 -0.99
C THR A 39 -1.90 -0.79 -1.87
N LEU A 40 -1.71 -0.80 -3.20
CA LEU A 40 -2.78 -0.45 -4.13
C LEU A 40 -3.92 -1.48 -4.07
N TRP A 41 -3.63 -2.80 -4.17
CA TRP A 41 -4.64 -3.85 -4.06
C TRP A 41 -5.43 -3.73 -2.75
N SER A 42 -4.76 -3.38 -1.64
CA SER A 42 -5.42 -3.27 -0.34
C SER A 42 -6.32 -2.05 -0.23
N ILE A 43 -5.87 -0.86 -0.68
CA ILE A 43 -6.67 0.36 -0.48
C ILE A 43 -7.92 0.41 -1.34
N PHE A 44 -7.90 -0.13 -2.57
CA PHE A 44 -9.11 -0.19 -3.39
C PHE A 44 -9.82 -1.56 -3.33
N ARG A 45 -9.35 -2.47 -2.46
CA ARG A 45 -9.98 -3.75 -2.13
C ARG A 45 -10.05 -4.74 -3.29
N SER A 46 -8.95 -4.90 -4.03
CA SER A 46 -8.79 -6.05 -4.91
C SER A 46 -8.59 -7.32 -4.07
N PRO A 47 -9.16 -8.46 -4.43
CA PRO A 47 -8.80 -9.73 -3.81
C PRO A 47 -7.28 -9.94 -3.86
N LEU A 48 -6.70 -10.43 -2.75
CA LEU A 48 -5.28 -10.78 -2.71
C LEU A 48 -5.12 -12.25 -3.08
N MET A 49 -4.82 -12.49 -4.34
CA MET A 49 -4.48 -13.82 -4.84
C MET A 49 -2.97 -13.92 -5.01
N LEU A 50 -2.34 -14.82 -4.26
CA LEU A 50 -0.89 -14.97 -4.28
C LEU A 50 -0.46 -15.85 -5.45
N GLY A 51 0.39 -15.33 -6.32
CA GLY A 51 0.98 -16.04 -7.46
C GLY A 51 2.38 -16.57 -7.16
N CYS A 52 2.64 -16.96 -5.92
CA CYS A 52 3.95 -17.43 -5.45
C CYS A 52 3.88 -18.81 -4.78
N GLU A 53 5.04 -19.43 -4.58
CA GLU A 53 5.18 -20.64 -3.77
C GLU A 53 5.07 -20.31 -2.28
N LEU A 54 4.03 -20.80 -1.63
CA LEU A 54 3.73 -20.48 -0.23
C LEU A 54 4.63 -21.23 0.76
N THR A 55 5.27 -22.31 0.33
CA THR A 55 6.14 -23.14 1.19
C THR A 55 7.60 -22.64 1.20
N ASP A 56 7.93 -21.69 0.34
CA ASP A 56 9.29 -21.15 0.14
C ASP A 56 9.30 -19.61 0.16
N LEU A 57 8.61 -19.04 1.14
CA LEU A 57 8.57 -17.58 1.34
C LEU A 57 9.74 -17.14 2.21
N ASP A 58 10.48 -16.11 1.77
CA ASP A 58 11.41 -15.42 2.65
C ASP A 58 10.66 -14.61 3.73
N GLU A 59 11.37 -14.28 4.80
CA GLU A 59 10.81 -13.57 5.95
C GLU A 59 10.19 -12.21 5.55
N TRP A 60 10.81 -11.49 4.62
CA TRP A 60 10.31 -10.21 4.15
C TRP A 60 9.00 -10.35 3.37
N THR A 61 8.95 -11.29 2.43
CA THR A 61 7.74 -11.56 1.63
C THR A 61 6.60 -12.04 2.54
N LEU A 62 6.91 -12.93 3.50
CA LEU A 62 5.94 -13.38 4.49
C LEU A 62 5.40 -12.19 5.31
N GLY A 63 6.27 -11.33 5.84
CA GLY A 63 5.86 -10.12 6.56
C GLY A 63 5.02 -9.17 5.72
N LEU A 64 5.35 -9.03 4.44
CA LEU A 64 4.59 -8.19 3.51
C LEU A 64 3.13 -8.67 3.35
N ILE A 65 2.93 -9.96 3.06
CA ILE A 65 1.61 -10.51 2.74
C ILE A 65 0.77 -10.87 3.98
N THR A 66 1.37 -10.92 5.16
CA THR A 66 0.69 -11.24 6.42
C THR A 66 0.56 -10.05 7.37
N ASN A 67 0.88 -8.84 6.92
CA ASN A 67 0.73 -7.63 7.75
C ASN A 67 -0.74 -7.47 8.18
N PRO A 68 -1.05 -7.59 9.48
CA PRO A 68 -2.43 -7.64 9.96
C PRO A 68 -3.18 -6.31 9.76
N GLU A 69 -2.47 -5.19 9.79
CA GLU A 69 -3.08 -3.86 9.64
C GLU A 69 -3.45 -3.58 8.18
N VAL A 70 -2.61 -3.99 7.25
CA VAL A 70 -2.89 -3.91 5.81
C VAL A 70 -4.02 -4.84 5.41
N LEU A 71 -4.07 -6.04 5.98
CA LEU A 71 -5.17 -6.99 5.76
C LEU A 71 -6.49 -6.50 6.39
N ALA A 72 -6.45 -5.80 7.53
CA ALA A 72 -7.62 -5.15 8.11
C ALA A 72 -8.16 -4.04 7.20
N LEU A 73 -7.29 -3.20 6.62
CA LEU A 73 -7.68 -2.20 5.62
C LEU A 73 -8.40 -2.85 4.44
N LEU A 74 -7.85 -3.91 3.87
CA LEU A 74 -8.46 -4.64 2.76
C LEU A 74 -9.87 -5.14 3.10
N LYS A 75 -10.05 -5.67 4.31
CA LYS A 75 -11.30 -6.27 4.76
C LYS A 75 -12.37 -5.22 5.09
N ASP A 76 -12.00 -4.18 5.83
CA ASP A 76 -12.94 -3.33 6.56
C ASP A 76 -13.09 -1.92 5.96
N SER A 77 -12.25 -1.55 4.97
CA SER A 77 -12.32 -0.21 4.38
C SER A 77 -13.48 -0.03 3.40
N ARG A 78 -13.86 1.23 3.19
CA ARG A 78 -14.89 1.67 2.25
C ARG A 78 -14.55 3.02 1.64
N ASN A 79 -15.31 3.45 0.64
CA ASN A 79 -15.18 4.75 -0.01
C ASN A 79 -13.78 5.02 -0.58
N ALA A 80 -13.08 3.97 -1.01
CA ALA A 80 -11.77 4.13 -1.63
C ALA A 80 -11.87 4.98 -2.90
N ARG A 81 -11.04 6.03 -2.99
CA ARG A 81 -11.00 6.94 -4.14
C ARG A 81 -9.63 7.56 -4.33
N GLU A 82 -9.29 7.85 -5.56
CA GLU A 82 -8.14 8.68 -5.89
C GLU A 82 -8.44 10.14 -5.50
N ILE A 83 -7.50 10.77 -4.81
CA ILE A 83 -7.60 12.17 -4.33
C ILE A 83 -6.54 13.09 -4.95
N LEU A 84 -5.49 12.50 -5.51
CA LEU A 84 -4.41 13.21 -6.18
C LEU A 84 -3.85 12.36 -7.30
N ASN A 85 -3.66 13.00 -8.47
CA ASN A 85 -2.94 12.41 -9.60
C ASN A 85 -2.22 13.56 -10.33
N VAL A 86 -0.99 13.82 -9.91
CA VAL A 86 -0.20 14.94 -10.45
C VAL A 86 1.23 14.49 -10.67
N CYS A 87 1.70 14.62 -11.89
CA CYS A 87 3.03 14.14 -12.31
C CYS A 87 3.21 12.67 -11.91
N ASP A 88 4.29 12.36 -11.20
CA ASP A 88 4.63 11.01 -10.75
C ASP A 88 4.05 10.66 -9.37
N THR A 89 3.05 11.41 -8.89
CA THR A 89 2.46 11.20 -7.56
C THR A 89 0.99 10.89 -7.67
N ILE A 90 0.60 9.76 -7.11
CA ILE A 90 -0.81 9.37 -6.96
C ILE A 90 -1.10 9.20 -5.48
N ALA A 91 -2.26 9.66 -5.02
CA ALA A 91 -2.73 9.40 -3.68
C ALA A 91 -4.17 8.90 -3.67
N TRP A 92 -4.41 7.91 -2.83
CA TRP A 92 -5.72 7.31 -2.59
C TRP A 92 -6.11 7.46 -1.14
N GLN A 93 -7.40 7.61 -0.92
CA GLN A 93 -8.01 7.67 0.41
C GLN A 93 -9.07 6.58 0.54
N ALA A 94 -9.19 6.01 1.73
CA ALA A 94 -10.30 5.15 2.15
C ALA A 94 -10.67 5.45 3.60
N GLU A 95 -11.76 4.89 4.08
CA GLU A 95 -12.28 5.06 5.44
C GLU A 95 -12.66 3.71 6.03
N ASP A 96 -12.68 3.57 7.36
CA ASP A 96 -13.27 2.43 8.04
C ASP A 96 -14.60 2.81 8.73
N GLU A 97 -15.25 1.82 9.35
CA GLU A 97 -16.52 2.03 10.06
C GLU A 97 -16.37 2.85 11.35
N GLN A 98 -15.16 2.94 11.89
CA GLN A 98 -14.84 3.70 13.08
C GLN A 98 -14.58 5.19 12.76
N GLY A 99 -14.58 5.58 11.49
CA GLY A 99 -14.32 6.93 11.03
C GLY A 99 -12.82 7.27 10.90
N ASN A 100 -11.95 6.27 10.95
CA ASN A 100 -10.55 6.48 10.63
C ASN A 100 -10.37 6.65 9.12
N THR A 101 -9.39 7.46 8.74
CA THR A 101 -9.01 7.67 7.34
C THR A 101 -7.72 6.94 7.02
N TYR A 102 -7.68 6.30 5.86
CA TYR A 102 -6.48 5.69 5.31
C TYR A 102 -5.98 6.50 4.13
N LEU A 103 -4.67 6.68 4.06
CA LEU A 103 -3.99 7.40 3.00
C LEU A 103 -2.87 6.55 2.42
N ALA A 104 -2.97 6.21 1.14
CA ALA A 104 -1.87 5.64 0.37
C ALA A 104 -1.28 6.70 -0.55
N VAL A 105 0.05 6.85 -0.59
CA VAL A 105 0.74 7.75 -1.52
C VAL A 105 1.78 6.95 -2.30
N PHE A 106 1.75 7.08 -3.62
CA PHE A 106 2.57 6.34 -4.56
C PHE A 106 3.52 7.29 -5.29
N ASN A 107 4.75 6.86 -5.45
CA ASN A 107 5.75 7.52 -6.29
C ASN A 107 5.98 6.67 -7.57
N LEU A 108 5.55 7.18 -8.72
CA LEU A 108 5.76 6.54 -10.02
C LEU A 108 7.07 6.98 -10.69
N GLY A 109 7.79 7.93 -10.07
CA GLY A 109 9.04 8.46 -10.59
C GLY A 109 10.23 7.52 -10.38
N ASN A 110 11.26 7.74 -11.19
CA ASN A 110 12.51 6.97 -11.17
C ASN A 110 13.52 7.43 -10.09
N LEU A 111 13.11 8.33 -9.21
CA LEU A 111 13.92 8.81 -8.08
C LEU A 111 13.08 8.82 -6.81
N PRO A 112 13.68 8.63 -5.62
CA PRO A 112 13.00 8.83 -4.35
C PRO A 112 12.43 10.25 -4.28
N ALA A 113 11.27 10.37 -3.66
CA ALA A 113 10.55 11.64 -3.62
C ALA A 113 10.02 11.95 -2.22
N LYS A 114 10.03 13.23 -1.86
CA LYS A 114 9.36 13.73 -0.67
C LYS A 114 8.05 14.39 -1.09
N ARG A 115 6.95 14.02 -0.45
CA ARG A 115 5.60 14.52 -0.76
C ARG A 115 4.91 15.01 0.50
N GLU A 116 4.03 15.99 0.30
CA GLU A 116 3.16 16.51 1.34
C GLU A 116 1.72 16.38 0.87
N ILE A 117 0.87 15.79 1.70
CA ILE A 117 -0.58 15.71 1.51
C ILE A 117 -1.24 16.46 2.65
N THR A 118 -1.92 17.56 2.33
CA THR A 118 -2.60 18.39 3.34
C THR A 118 -3.86 17.68 3.84
N LEU A 119 -4.23 17.91 5.11
CA LEU A 119 -5.48 17.38 5.68
C LEU A 119 -6.71 17.90 4.93
N ASP A 120 -6.66 19.10 4.41
CA ASP A 120 -7.74 19.69 3.60
C ASP A 120 -8.05 18.86 2.34
N LYS A 121 -7.01 18.31 1.67
CA LYS A 121 -7.21 17.39 0.54
C LYS A 121 -7.92 16.10 0.91
N LEU A 122 -7.79 15.68 2.17
CA LEU A 122 -8.48 14.52 2.73
C LEU A 122 -9.89 14.86 3.23
N GLY A 123 -10.27 16.17 3.22
CA GLY A 123 -11.50 16.65 3.83
C GLY A 123 -11.45 16.60 5.36
N LEU A 124 -10.27 16.63 5.95
CA LEU A 124 -10.04 16.52 7.39
C LEU A 124 -9.64 17.87 7.99
N SER A 125 -10.04 18.11 9.25
CA SER A 125 -9.66 19.27 10.03
C SER A 125 -9.43 18.91 11.49
N GLY A 126 -8.49 19.57 12.15
CA GLY A 126 -8.11 19.28 13.53
C GLY A 126 -6.82 18.47 13.63
N GLU A 127 -6.62 17.80 14.75
CA GLU A 127 -5.41 17.00 15.01
C GLU A 127 -5.67 15.51 14.79
N TYR A 128 -4.73 14.88 14.13
CA TYR A 128 -4.75 13.43 13.84
C TYR A 128 -3.46 12.77 14.26
N THR A 129 -3.57 11.58 14.84
CA THR A 129 -2.44 10.66 14.95
C THR A 129 -2.32 9.91 13.63
N VAL A 130 -1.13 9.94 13.04
CA VAL A 130 -0.77 9.24 11.80
C VAL A 130 0.07 8.05 12.17
N HIS A 131 -0.41 6.86 11.82
CA HIS A 131 0.26 5.59 12.02
C HIS A 131 0.67 4.99 10.66
N ASP A 132 1.93 4.59 10.53
CA ASP A 132 2.46 3.95 9.31
C ASP A 132 2.19 2.44 9.36
N LEU A 133 1.31 1.95 8.48
CA LEU A 133 0.91 0.54 8.45
C LEU A 133 2.05 -0.39 8.00
N TRP A 134 3.07 0.14 7.34
CA TRP A 134 4.28 -0.62 7.01
C TRP A 134 5.31 -0.64 8.14
N GLY A 135 5.16 0.23 9.14
CA GLY A 135 6.01 0.28 10.33
C GLY A 135 7.39 0.91 10.10
N ASP A 136 7.57 1.62 8.99
CA ASP A 136 8.88 2.26 8.68
C ASP A 136 9.09 3.56 9.47
N GLN A 137 8.01 4.17 9.98
CA GLN A 137 8.04 5.45 10.69
C GLN A 137 7.28 5.38 12.01
N PRO A 138 7.74 6.10 13.05
CA PRO A 138 6.99 6.20 14.31
C PRO A 138 5.72 7.03 14.12
N ASP A 139 4.74 6.79 14.98
CA ASP A 139 3.51 7.56 15.02
C ASP A 139 3.79 9.06 15.19
N ALA A 140 3.07 9.88 14.48
CA ALA A 140 3.18 11.33 14.52
C ALA A 140 1.81 12.00 14.68
N VAL A 141 1.78 13.16 15.34
CA VAL A 141 0.58 14.01 15.41
C VAL A 141 0.71 15.12 14.40
N VAL A 142 -0.32 15.30 13.57
CA VAL A 142 -0.37 16.32 12.54
C VAL A 142 -1.64 17.16 12.65
N SER A 143 -1.56 18.44 12.24
CA SER A 143 -2.69 19.38 12.22
C SER A 143 -2.87 20.09 10.88
N SER A 144 -1.93 19.93 9.95
CA SER A 144 -1.99 20.61 8.64
C SER A 144 -1.80 19.67 7.47
N GLY A 145 -0.88 18.71 7.57
CA GLY A 145 -0.57 17.79 6.49
C GLY A 145 0.44 16.72 6.89
N ILE A 146 0.58 15.73 6.05
CA ILE A 146 1.45 14.56 6.22
C ILE A 146 2.59 14.70 5.23
N VAL A 147 3.81 14.73 5.74
CA VAL A 147 5.03 14.74 4.93
C VAL A 147 5.61 13.33 4.95
N CYS A 148 5.79 12.74 3.78
CA CYS A 148 6.33 11.39 3.62
C CYS A 148 7.48 11.35 2.61
N SER A 149 8.41 10.45 2.85
CA SER A 149 9.48 10.11 1.91
C SER A 149 9.14 8.75 1.28
N ILE A 150 9.21 8.67 -0.03
CA ILE A 150 8.77 7.50 -0.79
C ILE A 150 9.89 7.09 -1.73
N ASP A 151 10.28 5.84 -1.69
CA ASP A 151 11.29 5.28 -2.58
C ASP A 151 10.86 5.35 -4.06
N THR A 152 11.83 5.15 -4.95
CA THR A 152 11.56 4.95 -6.37
C THR A 152 10.55 3.82 -6.56
N HIS A 153 9.47 4.08 -7.30
CA HIS A 153 8.35 3.16 -7.54
C HIS A 153 7.71 2.61 -6.24
N GLY A 154 7.92 3.32 -5.12
CA GLY A 154 7.47 2.93 -3.79
C GLY A 154 6.09 3.47 -3.43
N ALA A 155 5.59 3.02 -2.29
CA ALA A 155 4.37 3.51 -1.67
C ALA A 155 4.52 3.60 -0.15
N VAL A 156 3.76 4.52 0.45
CA VAL A 156 3.50 4.61 1.89
C VAL A 156 2.01 4.44 2.16
N LEU A 157 1.67 3.92 3.33
CA LEU A 157 0.30 3.66 3.71
C LEU A 157 0.09 4.05 5.18
N PHE A 158 -0.78 5.01 5.40
CA PHE A 158 -1.04 5.58 6.73
C PHE A 158 -2.48 5.37 7.16
N LYS A 159 -2.68 5.19 8.47
CA LYS A 159 -3.96 5.30 9.15
C LYS A 159 -3.97 6.58 9.97
N LEU A 160 -5.01 7.39 9.79
CA LEU A 160 -5.24 8.62 10.52
C LEU A 160 -6.39 8.42 11.48
N THR A 161 -6.13 8.65 12.77
CA THR A 161 -7.13 8.60 13.83
C THR A 161 -7.26 9.97 14.48
N THR A 162 -8.48 10.41 14.78
CA THR A 162 -8.68 11.67 15.51
C THR A 162 -8.01 11.61 16.87
N LYS A 163 -7.25 12.65 17.19
CA LYS A 163 -6.72 12.80 18.53
C LYS A 163 -7.85 13.32 19.44
N SER A 164 -8.27 12.46 20.35
CA SER A 164 -9.23 12.81 21.43
C SER A 164 -8.63 13.82 22.40
#